data_13897d2904a1bd5bc78bbd7062678f95
#
_entry.id   13897d2904a1bd5bc78bbd7062678f95
#
_cell.length_a   1.000
_cell.length_b   1.000
_cell.length_c   1.000
_cell.angle_alpha   90.00
_cell.angle_beta   90.00
_cell.angle_gamma   90.00
#
_symmetry.space_group_name_H-M   'P 1'
#
loop_
_entity.id
_entity.type
_entity.pdbx_description
1 polymer ?
#
loop_
_entity_poly.entity_id
_entity_poly.type
_entity_poly.pdbx_seq_one_letter_code
_entity_poly.pdbx_strand_id
1 'polypeptide(L)'
;MTTSPARTGCCVVGGGPAGLVLGLILARAGVRTTVFEKHSDFLRDFRGDTVHASTLTLLDELGLGEQFAALPPRWVSRLSVQLDSGTYGVASLTRLPGRHQHIALVPQWDFLNVVADASREEPSYELIMTAEVTDLLWDGQRISGVSYSQDGRQHQLEADLVVACDGRSSVVRERAGLKLRTFGVPMDVLWFRLPRLATDPEGALGRVSRSNLLIMLDRGDYFQVGMVIKKASLARLRDHGIETLRQRLRDTVPWLGDRVDSLRSFDDVRLLNVVLSRLPRWYRDGLLCIGDAAHAMSPVGGVGINLAVQDAVAAGRLLAPSLRTGRVATATLRAVQRRRWLPTVLTQAFQRVAHRVVVATRVAEDDARRPTSAPVPLRLMQRFPLLQEIPGYFLGIGLLPEHAPDFARRHDETGHLQPVPDTHSEVVRDRFRQEREYL
;
A
#
# COMPACT_ATOMS: atom_id res chain seq x y z
N MET A 1 1.08 41.13 19.52
CA MET A 1 -0.05 40.23 19.85
C MET A 1 0.37 38.85 19.41
N THR A 2 0.78 38.00 20.31
CA THR A 2 1.04 36.57 20.03
C THR A 2 -0.34 35.93 19.84
N THR A 3 -0.72 35.68 18.58
CA THR A 3 -1.88 34.84 18.28
C THR A 3 -1.63 33.46 18.90
N SER A 4 -2.56 33.00 19.74
CA SER A 4 -2.51 31.62 20.26
C SER A 4 -2.34 30.66 19.08
N PRO A 5 -1.49 29.62 19.18
CA PRO A 5 -1.33 28.67 18.11
C PRO A 5 -2.67 28.02 17.76
N ALA A 6 -2.88 27.76 16.48
CA ALA A 6 -4.07 27.02 16.03
C ALA A 6 -4.12 25.66 16.73
N ARG A 7 -5.31 25.15 17.04
CA ARG A 7 -5.49 23.89 17.77
C ARG A 7 -6.47 22.95 17.09
N THR A 8 -6.14 21.68 17.09
CA THR A 8 -7.00 20.59 16.57
C THR A 8 -7.17 19.48 17.63
N GLY A 9 -8.18 18.63 17.49
CA GLY A 9 -8.32 17.43 18.34
C GLY A 9 -7.32 16.35 17.95
N CYS A 10 -7.15 16.09 16.66
CA CYS A 10 -6.19 15.13 16.15
C CYS A 10 -5.38 15.71 14.98
N CYS A 11 -4.06 15.73 15.12
CA CYS A 11 -3.12 16.05 14.05
C CYS A 11 -2.62 14.75 13.42
N VAL A 12 -2.94 14.51 12.15
CA VAL A 12 -2.48 13.36 11.39
C VAL A 12 -1.38 13.79 10.43
N VAL A 13 -0.21 13.21 10.55
CA VAL A 13 0.96 13.56 9.74
C VAL A 13 1.17 12.54 8.64
N GLY A 14 0.93 12.95 7.38
CA GLY A 14 1.03 12.14 6.16
C GLY A 14 -0.34 11.81 5.55
N GLY A 15 -0.58 12.31 4.32
CA GLY A 15 -1.77 12.07 3.49
C GLY A 15 -1.74 10.74 2.73
N GLY A 16 -1.08 9.71 3.27
CA GLY A 16 -1.12 8.35 2.71
C GLY A 16 -2.38 7.58 3.12
N PRO A 17 -2.49 6.28 2.73
CA PRO A 17 -3.67 5.46 2.99
C PRO A 17 -4.11 5.43 4.45
N ALA A 18 -3.15 5.30 5.39
CA ALA A 18 -3.46 5.32 6.81
C ALA A 18 -3.99 6.69 7.28
N GLY A 19 -3.33 7.77 6.82
CA GLY A 19 -3.67 9.12 7.30
C GLY A 19 -5.02 9.59 6.80
N LEU A 20 -5.32 9.44 5.50
CA LEU A 20 -6.59 9.87 4.93
C LEU A 20 -7.77 9.06 5.49
N VAL A 21 -7.64 7.73 5.57
CA VAL A 21 -8.70 6.88 6.14
C VAL A 21 -8.94 7.18 7.62
N LEU A 22 -7.86 7.39 8.41
CA LEU A 22 -7.99 7.79 9.80
C LEU A 22 -8.67 9.16 9.92
N GLY A 23 -8.24 10.12 9.09
CA GLY A 23 -8.80 11.47 9.05
C GLY A 23 -10.30 11.45 8.80
N LEU A 24 -10.75 10.72 7.77
CA LEU A 24 -12.16 10.54 7.45
C LEU A 24 -12.95 9.94 8.62
N ILE A 25 -12.46 8.84 9.20
CA ILE A 25 -13.14 8.15 10.30
C ILE A 25 -13.28 9.07 11.53
N LEU A 26 -12.21 9.81 11.89
CA LEU A 26 -12.25 10.73 13.03
C LEU A 26 -13.14 11.94 12.78
N ALA A 27 -13.11 12.50 11.57
CA ALA A 27 -13.98 13.61 11.20
C ALA A 27 -15.46 13.21 11.27
N ARG A 28 -15.83 12.03 10.78
CA ARG A 28 -17.18 11.47 10.91
C ARG A 28 -17.57 11.16 12.35
N ALA A 29 -16.61 11.03 13.24
CA ALA A 29 -16.85 10.97 14.67
C ALA A 29 -17.07 12.34 15.30
N GLY A 30 -17.01 13.45 14.55
CA GLY A 30 -17.08 14.82 15.04
C GLY A 30 -15.80 15.30 15.73
N VAL A 31 -14.68 14.63 15.53
CA VAL A 31 -13.36 15.03 16.03
C VAL A 31 -12.73 16.00 15.03
N ARG A 32 -12.39 17.23 15.49
CA ARG A 32 -11.62 18.16 14.66
C ARG A 32 -10.29 17.52 14.30
N THR A 33 -10.07 17.26 13.02
CA THR A 33 -8.94 16.51 12.52
C THR A 33 -8.23 17.28 11.40
N THR A 34 -6.95 17.57 11.59
CA THR A 34 -6.10 18.19 10.58
C THR A 34 -5.11 17.17 10.05
N VAL A 35 -5.10 16.94 8.74
CA VAL A 35 -4.18 16.03 8.04
C VAL A 35 -3.17 16.84 7.27
N PHE A 36 -1.89 16.55 7.45
CA PHE A 36 -0.78 17.17 6.72
C PHE A 36 -0.27 16.26 5.60
N GLU A 37 -0.12 16.82 4.40
CA GLU A 37 0.59 16.20 3.30
C GLU A 37 1.65 17.17 2.78
N LYS A 38 2.90 16.71 2.69
CA LYS A 38 4.04 17.55 2.30
C LYS A 38 4.10 17.87 0.81
N HIS A 39 3.39 17.11 0.00
CA HIS A 39 3.36 17.31 -1.45
C HIS A 39 2.09 18.08 -1.87
N SER A 40 2.12 18.62 -3.09
CA SER A 40 0.99 19.35 -3.68
C SER A 40 -0.13 18.43 -4.19
N ASP A 41 0.17 17.14 -4.41
CA ASP A 41 -0.75 16.14 -4.92
C ASP A 41 -0.47 14.75 -4.31
N PHE A 42 -1.23 13.74 -4.72
CA PHE A 42 -1.04 12.35 -4.31
C PHE A 42 -0.26 11.53 -5.35
N LEU A 43 0.22 12.14 -6.42
CA LEU A 43 1.01 11.46 -7.43
C LEU A 43 2.33 11.00 -6.82
N ARG A 44 2.49 9.71 -6.68
CA ARG A 44 3.70 9.07 -6.15
C ARG A 44 4.19 8.04 -7.14
N ASP A 45 5.51 7.85 -7.16
CA ASP A 45 6.10 6.78 -7.95
C ASP A 45 5.48 5.42 -7.59
N PHE A 46 5.07 4.68 -8.59
CA PHE A 46 4.76 3.25 -8.69
C PHE A 46 4.72 2.42 -7.39
N ARG A 47 3.93 2.83 -6.41
CA ARG A 47 3.81 2.10 -5.14
C ARG A 47 2.34 1.89 -4.80
N GLY A 48 2.05 0.67 -4.32
CA GLY A 48 0.78 0.44 -3.66
C GLY A 48 -0.43 0.43 -4.59
N ASP A 49 -0.35 -0.28 -5.69
CA ASP A 49 -1.39 -0.31 -6.72
C ASP A 49 -2.40 -1.46 -6.52
N THR A 50 -2.48 -2.01 -5.32
CA THR A 50 -3.39 -3.13 -5.01
C THR A 50 -4.31 -2.78 -3.85
N VAL A 51 -5.61 -2.73 -4.12
CA VAL A 51 -6.66 -2.57 -3.11
C VAL A 51 -7.34 -3.93 -2.92
N HIS A 52 -7.22 -4.49 -1.72
CA HIS A 52 -7.64 -5.85 -1.42
C HIS A 52 -9.11 -5.90 -1.01
N ALA A 53 -9.69 -7.10 -1.03
CA ALA A 53 -11.11 -7.34 -0.77
C ALA A 53 -11.61 -6.75 0.55
N SER A 54 -10.82 -6.82 1.64
CA SER A 54 -11.18 -6.22 2.92
C SER A 54 -11.17 -4.68 2.90
N THR A 55 -10.32 -4.06 2.10
CA THR A 55 -10.33 -2.61 1.91
C THR A 55 -11.50 -2.19 1.00
N LEU A 56 -11.84 -2.97 -0.02
CA LEU A 56 -13.04 -2.74 -0.85
C LEU A 56 -14.31 -2.80 -0.01
N THR A 57 -14.44 -3.82 0.85
CA THR A 57 -15.54 -3.91 1.82
C THR A 57 -15.61 -2.69 2.73
N LEU A 58 -14.46 -2.20 3.21
CA LEU A 58 -14.41 -0.99 4.02
C LEU A 58 -14.87 0.24 3.24
N LEU A 59 -14.51 0.37 1.95
CA LEU A 59 -14.99 1.47 1.10
C LEU A 59 -16.53 1.42 0.96
N ASP A 60 -17.12 0.24 0.76
CA ASP A 60 -18.58 0.10 0.75
C ASP A 60 -19.19 0.56 2.08
N GLU A 61 -18.63 0.11 3.21
CA GLU A 61 -19.09 0.51 4.56
C GLU A 61 -18.95 2.00 4.84
N LEU A 62 -17.98 2.66 4.21
CA LEU A 62 -17.78 4.11 4.28
C LEU A 62 -18.63 4.88 3.26
N GLY A 63 -19.43 4.22 2.42
CA GLY A 63 -20.21 4.85 1.34
C GLY A 63 -19.35 5.37 0.19
N LEU A 64 -18.16 4.78 -0.03
CA LEU A 64 -17.22 5.15 -1.09
C LEU A 64 -17.13 4.10 -2.20
N GLY A 65 -17.89 3.02 -2.10
CA GLY A 65 -17.82 1.88 -3.00
C GLY A 65 -18.14 2.25 -4.44
N GLU A 66 -19.19 3.04 -4.70
CA GLU A 66 -19.59 3.48 -6.04
C GLU A 66 -18.55 4.42 -6.66
N GLN A 67 -18.07 5.40 -5.89
CA GLN A 67 -17.03 6.33 -6.36
C GLN A 67 -15.75 5.59 -6.72
N PHE A 68 -15.37 4.60 -5.93
CA PHE A 68 -14.21 3.76 -6.22
C PHE A 68 -14.46 2.85 -7.45
N ALA A 69 -15.64 2.28 -7.60
CA ALA A 69 -16.01 1.43 -8.73
C ALA A 69 -16.10 2.20 -10.07
N ALA A 70 -16.33 3.51 -10.02
CA ALA A 70 -16.30 4.39 -11.19
C ALA A 70 -14.88 4.64 -11.74
N LEU A 71 -13.84 4.38 -10.93
CA LEU A 71 -12.46 4.34 -11.44
C LEU A 71 -12.33 3.17 -12.42
N PRO A 72 -11.34 3.16 -13.34
CA PRO A 72 -11.09 2.02 -14.22
C PRO A 72 -10.22 0.93 -13.55
N PRO A 73 -10.73 0.17 -12.56
CA PRO A 73 -9.93 -0.84 -11.89
C PRO A 73 -9.76 -2.07 -12.78
N ARG A 74 -8.59 -2.72 -12.67
CA ARG A 74 -8.41 -4.08 -13.17
C ARG A 74 -8.63 -5.06 -12.02
N TRP A 75 -9.56 -5.98 -12.20
CA TRP A 75 -9.95 -6.94 -11.19
C TRP A 75 -9.13 -8.22 -11.31
N VAL A 76 -8.53 -8.67 -10.23
CA VAL A 76 -7.74 -9.90 -10.17
C VAL A 76 -8.30 -10.83 -9.11
N SER A 77 -8.90 -11.94 -9.54
CA SER A 77 -9.47 -12.97 -8.65
C SER A 77 -8.55 -14.17 -8.47
N ARG A 78 -7.52 -14.32 -9.31
CA ARG A 78 -6.54 -15.40 -9.23
C ARG A 78 -5.14 -14.87 -9.46
N LEU A 79 -4.20 -15.36 -8.66
CA LEU A 79 -2.79 -15.06 -8.82
C LEU A 79 -2.08 -16.33 -9.30
N SER A 80 -1.22 -16.18 -10.29
CA SER A 80 -0.45 -17.28 -10.85
C SER A 80 1.03 -16.94 -10.95
N VAL A 81 1.85 -17.97 -10.98
CA VAL A 81 3.27 -17.89 -11.27
C VAL A 81 3.58 -18.77 -12.46
N GLN A 82 4.32 -18.21 -13.41
CA GLN A 82 4.84 -18.94 -14.56
C GLN A 82 6.29 -19.32 -14.30
N LEU A 83 6.56 -20.61 -14.34
CA LEU A 83 7.87 -21.24 -14.32
C LEU A 83 8.22 -21.75 -15.71
N ASP A 84 9.46 -22.19 -15.93
CA ASP A 84 9.84 -22.85 -17.20
C ASP A 84 9.07 -24.18 -17.42
N SER A 85 8.60 -24.80 -16.34
CA SER A 85 7.80 -26.05 -16.36
C SER A 85 6.29 -25.83 -16.56
N GLY A 86 5.78 -24.61 -16.62
CA GLY A 86 4.37 -24.28 -16.81
C GLY A 86 3.84 -23.19 -15.88
N THR A 87 2.53 -22.96 -15.94
CA THR A 87 1.83 -21.96 -15.11
C THR A 87 1.12 -22.62 -13.94
N TYR A 88 1.29 -22.07 -12.74
CA TYR A 88 0.78 -22.60 -11.47
C TYR A 88 -0.02 -21.54 -10.74
N GLY A 89 -1.25 -21.89 -10.32
CA GLY A 89 -2.04 -21.03 -9.44
C GLY A 89 -1.44 -21.01 -8.04
N VAL A 90 -1.26 -19.80 -7.49
CA VAL A 90 -0.69 -19.60 -6.14
C VAL A 90 -1.70 -19.06 -5.14
N ALA A 91 -2.72 -18.35 -5.60
CA ALA A 91 -3.82 -17.88 -4.76
C ALA A 91 -5.11 -17.75 -5.56
N SER A 92 -6.23 -18.10 -4.93
CA SER A 92 -7.58 -17.90 -5.47
C SER A 92 -8.41 -17.12 -4.46
N LEU A 93 -9.05 -16.05 -4.94
CA LEU A 93 -9.94 -15.21 -4.15
C LEU A 93 -11.41 -15.50 -4.44
N THR A 94 -11.72 -16.37 -5.40
CA THR A 94 -13.08 -16.62 -5.93
C THR A 94 -14.08 -17.17 -4.91
N ARG A 95 -13.60 -17.59 -3.74
CA ARG A 95 -14.43 -18.09 -2.63
C ARG A 95 -14.23 -17.31 -1.33
N LEU A 96 -13.71 -16.08 -1.43
CA LEU A 96 -13.67 -15.20 -0.26
C LEU A 96 -15.08 -14.92 0.24
N PRO A 97 -15.27 -14.80 1.55
CA PRO A 97 -16.53 -14.35 2.10
C PRO A 97 -16.82 -12.91 1.71
N GLY A 98 -18.10 -12.57 1.54
CA GLY A 98 -18.54 -11.22 1.20
C GLY A 98 -18.62 -10.95 -0.31
N ARG A 99 -18.87 -9.69 -0.66
CA ARG A 99 -19.12 -9.22 -2.03
C ARG A 99 -17.86 -9.22 -2.90
N HIS A 100 -16.72 -8.87 -2.32
CA HIS A 100 -15.46 -8.67 -3.05
C HIS A 100 -14.61 -9.94 -3.04
N GLN A 101 -14.58 -10.64 -4.17
CA GLN A 101 -13.80 -11.87 -4.38
C GLN A 101 -12.60 -11.62 -5.32
N HIS A 102 -12.01 -10.42 -5.22
CA HIS A 102 -10.95 -9.96 -6.09
C HIS A 102 -10.10 -8.90 -5.39
N ILE A 103 -8.99 -8.57 -6.01
CA ILE A 103 -8.13 -7.43 -5.72
C ILE A 103 -8.32 -6.45 -6.86
N ALA A 104 -8.45 -5.17 -6.56
CA ALA A 104 -8.43 -4.10 -7.55
C ALA A 104 -6.99 -3.64 -7.79
N LEU A 105 -6.56 -3.62 -9.04
CA LEU A 105 -5.33 -2.95 -9.47
C LEU A 105 -5.71 -1.53 -9.87
N VAL A 106 -5.45 -0.57 -8.99
CA VAL A 106 -5.75 0.86 -9.17
C VAL A 106 -4.55 1.66 -8.73
N PRO A 107 -4.17 2.72 -9.45
CA PRO A 107 -3.14 3.64 -8.98
C PRO A 107 -3.47 4.15 -7.57
N GLN A 108 -2.47 4.20 -6.69
CA GLN A 108 -2.70 4.59 -5.30
C GLN A 108 -3.31 5.99 -5.19
N TRP A 109 -2.92 6.92 -6.07
CA TRP A 109 -3.45 8.29 -6.04
C TRP A 109 -4.96 8.35 -6.31
N ASP A 110 -5.52 7.47 -7.14
CA ASP A 110 -6.96 7.41 -7.37
C ASP A 110 -7.71 6.99 -6.10
N PHE A 111 -7.22 5.96 -5.41
CA PHE A 111 -7.74 5.57 -4.10
C PHE A 111 -7.65 6.72 -3.09
N LEU A 112 -6.51 7.43 -3.05
CA LEU A 112 -6.32 8.55 -2.11
C LEU A 112 -7.23 9.72 -2.44
N ASN A 113 -7.44 10.04 -3.72
CA ASN A 113 -8.35 11.10 -4.15
C ASN A 113 -9.79 10.80 -3.70
N VAL A 114 -10.30 9.58 -3.91
CA VAL A 114 -11.64 9.19 -3.45
C VAL A 114 -11.80 9.41 -1.95
N VAL A 115 -10.83 9.00 -1.14
CA VAL A 115 -10.91 9.18 0.31
C VAL A 115 -10.76 10.65 0.70
N ALA A 116 -9.86 11.41 0.05
CA ALA A 116 -9.63 12.81 0.34
C ALA A 116 -10.84 13.69 -0.02
N ASP A 117 -11.48 13.42 -1.17
CA ASP A 117 -12.66 14.17 -1.61
C ASP A 117 -13.82 13.97 -0.64
N ALA A 118 -14.12 12.71 -0.28
CA ALA A 118 -15.13 12.43 0.75
C ALA A 118 -14.79 13.03 2.13
N SER A 119 -13.50 13.14 2.46
CA SER A 119 -13.07 13.73 3.72
C SER A 119 -13.29 15.24 3.76
N ARG A 120 -13.12 15.94 2.64
CA ARG A 120 -13.32 17.39 2.53
C ARG A 120 -14.78 17.81 2.73
N GLU A 121 -15.72 16.89 2.54
CA GLU A 121 -17.15 17.12 2.81
C GLU A 121 -17.48 17.11 4.31
N GLU A 122 -16.59 16.59 5.16
CA GLU A 122 -16.83 16.51 6.61
C GLU A 122 -16.41 17.81 7.30
N PRO A 123 -17.33 18.48 8.05
CA PRO A 123 -17.08 19.81 8.65
C PRO A 123 -15.91 19.84 9.65
N SER A 124 -15.59 18.69 10.23
CA SER A 124 -14.51 18.53 11.23
C SER A 124 -13.17 18.15 10.60
N TYR A 125 -13.05 18.15 9.26
CA TYR A 125 -11.87 17.73 8.55
C TYR A 125 -11.15 18.90 7.89
N GLU A 126 -9.83 18.91 8.00
CA GLU A 126 -8.97 19.83 7.29
C GLU A 126 -7.77 19.07 6.70
N LEU A 127 -7.53 19.24 5.39
CA LEU A 127 -6.37 18.71 4.69
C LEU A 127 -5.46 19.84 4.25
N ILE A 128 -4.25 19.88 4.79
CA ILE A 128 -3.25 20.88 4.45
C ILE A 128 -2.19 20.21 3.56
N MET A 129 -2.25 20.54 2.27
CA MET A 129 -1.29 20.09 1.27
C MET A 129 -0.07 21.01 1.25
N THR A 130 1.05 20.54 0.69
CA THR A 130 2.31 21.29 0.58
C THR A 130 2.82 21.77 1.96
N ALA A 131 2.52 20.99 3.00
CA ALA A 131 2.86 21.31 4.38
C ALA A 131 3.66 20.15 5.00
N GLU A 132 4.94 20.40 5.22
CA GLU A 132 5.88 19.42 5.76
C GLU A 132 6.04 19.59 7.27
N VAL A 133 5.63 18.57 8.04
CA VAL A 133 5.90 18.53 9.48
C VAL A 133 7.39 18.29 9.71
N THR A 134 8.02 19.19 10.46
CA THR A 134 9.47 19.23 10.66
C THR A 134 9.89 18.86 12.08
N ASP A 135 9.02 19.12 13.07
CA ASP A 135 9.32 18.83 14.48
C ASP A 135 8.03 18.61 15.31
N LEU A 136 8.21 18.23 16.56
CA LEU A 136 7.17 18.01 17.55
C LEU A 136 7.13 19.13 18.58
N LEU A 137 5.92 19.52 19.01
CA LEU A 137 5.70 20.36 20.16
C LEU A 137 5.58 19.52 21.42
N TRP A 138 6.13 19.99 22.52
CA TRP A 138 6.19 19.26 23.78
C TRP A 138 5.57 20.09 24.93
N ASP A 139 4.77 19.42 25.73
CA ASP A 139 4.31 19.90 27.03
C ASP A 139 4.88 18.94 28.10
N GLY A 140 5.98 19.33 28.71
CA GLY A 140 6.80 18.46 29.56
C GLY A 140 7.29 17.22 28.80
N GLN A 141 6.79 16.05 29.13
CA GLN A 141 7.14 14.79 28.44
C GLN A 141 6.08 14.32 27.43
N ARG A 142 4.99 15.06 27.30
CA ARG A 142 3.90 14.79 26.38
C ARG A 142 4.12 15.51 25.07
N ILE A 143 3.80 14.85 23.96
CA ILE A 143 3.70 15.47 22.65
C ILE A 143 2.35 16.18 22.58
N SER A 144 2.38 17.50 22.30
CA SER A 144 1.21 18.40 22.33
C SER A 144 0.89 19.02 20.98
N GLY A 145 1.63 18.68 19.92
CA GLY A 145 1.42 19.19 18.59
C GLY A 145 2.62 19.01 17.68
N VAL A 146 2.64 19.78 16.58
CA VAL A 146 3.68 19.74 15.55
C VAL A 146 4.11 21.13 15.13
N SER A 147 5.36 21.25 14.70
CA SER A 147 5.86 22.36 13.88
C SER A 147 5.91 21.92 12.43
N TYR A 148 5.46 22.76 11.51
CA TYR A 148 5.46 22.46 10.09
C TYR A 148 5.89 23.65 9.24
N SER A 149 6.42 23.38 8.06
CA SER A 149 6.77 24.36 7.05
C SER A 149 5.75 24.35 5.93
N GLN A 150 5.22 25.52 5.58
CA GLN A 150 4.36 25.75 4.44
C GLN A 150 4.76 27.05 3.76
N ASP A 151 4.93 27.06 2.44
CA ASP A 151 5.36 28.20 1.64
C ASP A 151 6.63 28.90 2.19
N GLY A 152 7.58 28.09 2.69
CA GLY A 152 8.84 28.56 3.28
C GLY A 152 8.71 29.19 4.67
N ARG A 153 7.53 29.19 5.28
CA ARG A 153 7.27 29.72 6.62
C ARG A 153 7.07 28.60 7.62
N GLN A 154 7.55 28.83 8.85
CA GLN A 154 7.32 27.91 9.96
C GLN A 154 6.02 28.27 10.69
N HIS A 155 5.26 27.22 10.98
CA HIS A 155 3.99 27.29 11.70
C HIS A 155 3.94 26.25 12.82
N GLN A 156 3.00 26.41 13.73
CA GLN A 156 2.75 25.45 14.82
C GLN A 156 1.27 25.13 14.88
N LEU A 157 0.95 23.85 15.16
CA LEU A 157 -0.39 23.37 15.42
C LEU A 157 -0.37 22.55 16.70
N GLU A 158 -1.13 23.01 17.71
CA GLU A 158 -1.39 22.21 18.91
C GLU A 158 -2.42 21.11 18.64
N ALA A 159 -2.28 19.97 19.31
CA ALA A 159 -3.20 18.85 19.16
C ALA A 159 -3.34 18.05 20.47
N ASP A 160 -4.54 17.50 20.70
CA ASP A 160 -4.76 16.57 21.81
C ASP A 160 -4.05 15.23 21.56
N LEU A 161 -3.88 14.88 20.28
CA LEU A 161 -3.11 13.70 19.83
C LEU A 161 -2.45 13.99 18.48
N VAL A 162 -1.20 13.57 18.32
CA VAL A 162 -0.52 13.47 17.03
C VAL A 162 -0.53 12.02 16.58
N VAL A 163 -0.88 11.75 15.30
CA VAL A 163 -0.77 10.42 14.70
C VAL A 163 0.17 10.46 13.50
N ALA A 164 1.28 9.73 13.62
CA ALA A 164 2.29 9.60 12.57
C ALA A 164 1.85 8.58 11.52
N CYS A 165 1.59 9.04 10.30
CA CYS A 165 1.27 8.29 9.09
C CYS A 165 2.25 8.65 7.95
N ASP A 166 3.40 9.26 8.27
CA ASP A 166 4.39 9.87 7.38
C ASP A 166 5.39 8.85 6.77
N GLY A 167 5.05 7.58 6.88
CA GLY A 167 5.68 6.52 6.10
C GLY A 167 7.01 6.02 6.69
N ARG A 168 7.77 5.33 5.82
CA ARG A 168 8.99 4.60 6.22
C ARG A 168 10.06 5.49 6.81
N SER A 169 10.18 6.71 6.32
CA SER A 169 11.16 7.73 6.78
C SER A 169 10.50 8.74 7.71
N SER A 170 9.61 8.28 8.58
CA SER A 170 8.83 9.12 9.50
C SER A 170 9.70 10.05 10.33
N VAL A 171 9.56 11.35 10.09
CA VAL A 171 10.19 12.42 10.88
C VAL A 171 9.60 12.45 12.28
N VAL A 172 8.29 12.31 12.40
CA VAL A 172 7.58 12.29 13.69
C VAL A 172 8.09 11.18 14.60
N ARG A 173 8.23 9.95 14.07
CA ARG A 173 8.80 8.81 14.79
C ARG A 173 10.23 9.10 15.29
N GLU A 174 11.06 9.68 14.43
CA GLU A 174 12.45 10.01 14.74
C GLU A 174 12.53 11.08 15.82
N ARG A 175 11.79 12.17 15.70
CA ARG A 175 11.73 13.25 16.69
C ARG A 175 11.18 12.79 18.04
N ALA A 176 10.28 11.81 18.02
CA ALA A 176 9.79 11.17 19.23
C ALA A 176 10.79 10.19 19.89
N GLY A 177 11.94 9.93 19.27
CA GLY A 177 12.94 8.99 19.77
C GLY A 177 12.51 7.52 19.76
N LEU A 178 11.53 7.15 18.89
CA LEU A 178 11.06 5.77 18.76
C LEU A 178 11.96 5.00 17.80
N LYS A 179 12.61 3.95 18.29
CA LYS A 179 13.59 3.16 17.53
C LYS A 179 12.95 1.97 16.83
N LEU A 180 13.17 1.84 15.52
CA LEU A 180 12.74 0.71 14.71
C LEU A 180 13.61 -0.54 14.99
N ARG A 181 12.96 -1.69 15.00
CA ARG A 181 13.60 -2.97 14.76
C ARG A 181 13.53 -3.28 13.28
N THR A 182 14.67 -3.34 12.61
CA THR A 182 14.77 -3.72 11.20
C THR A 182 15.02 -5.21 11.05
N PHE A 183 14.45 -5.78 9.99
CA PHE A 183 14.66 -7.16 9.59
C PHE A 183 15.41 -7.16 8.26
N GLY A 184 16.46 -7.96 8.16
CA GLY A 184 17.23 -8.05 6.93
C GLY A 184 16.37 -8.48 5.76
N VAL A 185 16.44 -7.73 4.65
CA VAL A 185 15.77 -8.05 3.39
C VAL A 185 16.84 -8.23 2.33
N PRO A 186 16.89 -9.38 1.63
CA PRO A 186 17.99 -9.71 0.73
C PRO A 186 17.82 -9.12 -0.68
N MET A 187 16.74 -8.38 -0.92
CA MET A 187 16.36 -7.93 -2.27
C MET A 187 15.87 -6.49 -2.29
N ASP A 188 15.96 -5.89 -3.48
CA ASP A 188 15.26 -4.68 -3.88
C ASP A 188 14.39 -4.98 -5.11
N VAL A 189 13.53 -4.04 -5.51
CA VAL A 189 12.69 -4.19 -6.69
C VAL A 189 12.90 -3.00 -7.62
N LEU A 190 13.16 -3.30 -8.88
CA LEU A 190 13.13 -2.31 -9.96
C LEU A 190 11.73 -2.25 -10.50
N TRP A 191 11.16 -1.04 -10.58
CA TRP A 191 9.87 -0.79 -11.19
C TRP A 191 10.03 -0.01 -12.48
N PHE A 192 9.31 -0.44 -13.54
CA PHE A 192 9.29 0.21 -14.85
C PHE A 192 8.04 -0.18 -15.63
N ARG A 193 7.79 0.49 -16.74
CA ARG A 193 6.66 0.22 -17.62
C ARG A 193 7.14 -0.44 -18.92
N LEU A 194 6.36 -1.39 -19.44
CA LEU A 194 6.56 -1.97 -20.77
C LEU A 194 5.22 -1.92 -21.53
N PRO A 195 5.23 -1.61 -22.84
CA PRO A 195 4.00 -1.63 -23.64
C PRO A 195 3.33 -3.00 -23.61
N ARG A 196 2.00 -3.01 -23.51
CA ARG A 196 1.15 -4.21 -23.54
C ARG A 196 0.32 -4.24 -24.83
N LEU A 197 0.18 -5.44 -25.39
CA LEU A 197 -0.70 -5.71 -26.53
C LEU A 197 -2.00 -6.38 -26.03
N ALA A 198 -3.08 -6.25 -26.80
CA ALA A 198 -4.37 -6.87 -26.47
C ALA A 198 -4.31 -8.41 -26.39
N THR A 199 -3.32 -9.02 -27.09
CA THR A 199 -3.09 -10.47 -27.09
C THR A 199 -2.25 -10.98 -25.93
N ASP A 200 -1.69 -10.08 -25.11
CA ASP A 200 -0.87 -10.46 -23.97
C ASP A 200 -1.72 -10.96 -22.79
N PRO A 201 -1.13 -11.72 -21.87
CA PRO A 201 -1.82 -12.17 -20.66
C PRO A 201 -2.42 -11.01 -19.86
N GLU A 202 -3.62 -11.22 -19.33
CA GLU A 202 -4.33 -10.26 -18.49
C GLU A 202 -4.05 -10.47 -16.99
N GLY A 203 -4.27 -9.41 -16.20
CA GLY A 203 -4.23 -9.45 -14.75
C GLY A 203 -2.83 -9.36 -14.15
N ALA A 204 -2.55 -10.20 -13.15
CA ALA A 204 -1.27 -10.21 -12.43
C ALA A 204 -0.53 -11.52 -12.68
N LEU A 205 0.64 -11.44 -13.29
CA LEU A 205 1.49 -12.57 -13.64
C LEU A 205 2.82 -12.47 -12.89
N GLY A 206 3.16 -13.49 -12.10
CA GLY A 206 4.52 -13.72 -11.61
C GLY A 206 5.30 -14.58 -12.61
N ARG A 207 6.45 -14.14 -13.08
CA ARG A 207 7.35 -14.96 -13.93
C ARG A 207 8.64 -15.23 -13.18
N VAL A 208 8.94 -16.50 -12.98
CA VAL A 208 10.19 -16.96 -12.36
C VAL A 208 10.96 -17.75 -13.39
N SER A 209 12.12 -17.25 -13.76
CA SER A 209 13.11 -17.96 -14.57
C SER A 209 14.33 -18.35 -13.72
N ARG A 210 15.31 -18.99 -14.31
CA ARG A 210 16.54 -19.44 -13.61
C ARG A 210 17.24 -18.33 -12.81
N SER A 211 17.24 -17.10 -13.30
CA SER A 211 17.98 -15.98 -12.69
C SER A 211 17.11 -14.79 -12.29
N ASN A 212 15.85 -14.75 -12.72
CA ASN A 212 14.99 -13.55 -12.56
C ASN A 212 13.63 -13.89 -11.99
N LEU A 213 13.10 -12.97 -11.17
CA LEU A 213 11.71 -12.94 -10.73
C LEU A 213 11.11 -11.61 -11.17
N LEU A 214 10.09 -11.69 -12.01
CA LEU A 214 9.30 -10.56 -12.46
C LEU A 214 7.88 -10.68 -11.93
N ILE A 215 7.29 -9.52 -11.63
CA ILE A 215 5.87 -9.37 -11.38
C ILE A 215 5.38 -8.41 -12.45
N MET A 216 4.38 -8.82 -13.23
CA MET A 216 3.80 -8.02 -14.29
C MET A 216 2.34 -7.76 -13.95
N LEU A 217 1.97 -6.50 -13.85
CA LEU A 217 0.60 -6.06 -13.55
C LEU A 217 0.02 -5.40 -14.79
N ASP A 218 -1.08 -5.94 -15.28
CA ASP A 218 -1.83 -5.39 -16.42
C ASP A 218 -2.46 -4.04 -16.04
N ARG A 219 -2.16 -2.99 -16.83
CA ARG A 219 -2.69 -1.64 -16.70
C ARG A 219 -3.48 -1.20 -17.95
N GLY A 220 -3.80 -2.13 -18.83
CA GLY A 220 -4.50 -1.88 -20.08
C GLY A 220 -3.54 -1.79 -21.26
N ASP A 221 -2.90 -0.68 -21.45
CA ASP A 221 -1.98 -0.39 -22.56
C ASP A 221 -0.50 -0.65 -22.21
N TYR A 222 -0.18 -0.84 -20.94
CA TYR A 222 1.15 -1.19 -20.48
C TYR A 222 1.14 -2.22 -19.35
N PHE A 223 2.25 -2.90 -19.18
CA PHE A 223 2.56 -3.65 -17.97
C PHE A 223 3.36 -2.79 -17.01
N GLN A 224 2.90 -2.71 -15.77
CA GLN A 224 3.74 -2.27 -14.68
C GLN A 224 4.58 -3.47 -14.21
N VAL A 225 5.88 -3.40 -14.41
CA VAL A 225 6.78 -4.51 -14.16
C VAL A 225 7.63 -4.25 -12.93
N GLY A 226 7.60 -5.19 -11.99
CA GLY A 226 8.50 -5.27 -10.85
C GLY A 226 9.54 -6.35 -11.06
N MET A 227 10.81 -5.99 -11.21
CA MET A 227 11.92 -6.95 -11.29
C MET A 227 12.64 -7.01 -9.95
N VAL A 228 12.67 -8.18 -9.35
CA VAL A 228 13.40 -8.39 -8.10
C VAL A 228 14.90 -8.51 -8.38
N ILE A 229 15.71 -7.70 -7.69
CA ILE A 229 17.17 -7.73 -7.77
C ILE A 229 17.79 -8.01 -6.40
N LYS A 230 19.06 -8.42 -6.35
CA LYS A 230 19.80 -8.53 -5.10
C LYS A 230 19.92 -7.18 -4.42
N LYS A 231 19.82 -7.17 -3.09
CA LYS A 231 19.96 -5.94 -2.28
C LYS A 231 21.21 -5.16 -2.66
N ALA A 232 21.06 -3.83 -2.86
CA ALA A 232 22.13 -2.90 -3.21
C ALA A 232 22.88 -3.22 -4.51
N SER A 233 22.28 -3.97 -5.47
CA SER A 233 22.94 -4.33 -6.73
C SER A 233 22.66 -3.38 -7.90
N LEU A 234 21.82 -2.33 -7.72
CA LEU A 234 21.47 -1.42 -8.80
C LEU A 234 22.69 -0.68 -9.41
N ALA A 235 23.64 -0.22 -8.56
CA ALA A 235 24.83 0.47 -9.06
C ALA A 235 25.58 -0.41 -10.05
N ARG A 236 25.84 -1.66 -9.66
CA ARG A 236 26.50 -2.64 -10.51
C ARG A 236 25.73 -2.92 -11.81
N LEU A 237 24.38 -2.96 -11.74
CA LEU A 237 23.57 -3.15 -12.95
C LEU A 237 23.67 -1.93 -13.89
N ARG A 238 23.73 -0.70 -13.33
CA ARG A 238 23.95 0.54 -14.09
C ARG A 238 25.30 0.55 -14.80
N ASP A 239 26.36 0.08 -14.14
CA ASP A 239 27.72 -0.01 -14.72
C ASP A 239 27.76 -0.93 -15.95
N HIS A 240 26.91 -1.96 -15.99
CA HIS A 240 26.77 -2.87 -17.15
C HIS A 240 25.86 -2.32 -18.27
N GLY A 241 25.22 -1.18 -18.06
CA GLY A 241 24.36 -0.53 -19.04
C GLY A 241 22.95 -1.10 -19.13
N ILE A 242 22.04 -0.28 -19.72
CA ILE A 242 20.61 -0.62 -19.85
C ILE A 242 20.37 -1.87 -20.68
N GLU A 243 21.24 -2.17 -21.64
CA GLU A 243 21.12 -3.35 -22.51
C GLU A 243 21.19 -4.66 -21.72
N THR A 244 21.96 -4.68 -20.63
CA THR A 244 21.99 -5.83 -19.72
C THR A 244 20.60 -6.08 -19.09
N LEU A 245 19.87 -5.02 -18.74
CA LEU A 245 18.50 -5.15 -18.22
C LEU A 245 17.55 -5.63 -19.31
N ARG A 246 17.60 -5.04 -20.51
CA ARG A 246 16.78 -5.45 -21.65
C ARG A 246 17.00 -6.93 -22.01
N GLN A 247 18.26 -7.37 -22.06
CA GLN A 247 18.57 -8.77 -22.34
C GLN A 247 18.02 -9.71 -21.28
N ARG A 248 18.13 -9.37 -19.99
CA ARG A 248 17.51 -10.17 -18.90
C ARG A 248 15.99 -10.25 -19.05
N LEU A 249 15.34 -9.20 -19.53
CA LEU A 249 13.89 -9.19 -19.78
C LEU A 249 13.53 -10.08 -20.96
N ARG A 250 14.25 -10.01 -22.08
CA ARG A 250 14.07 -10.90 -23.25
C ARG A 250 14.25 -12.38 -22.87
N ASP A 251 15.28 -12.69 -22.08
CA ASP A 251 15.54 -14.05 -21.61
C ASP A 251 14.46 -14.57 -20.67
N THR A 252 13.86 -13.68 -19.86
CA THR A 252 12.85 -14.05 -18.87
C THR A 252 11.46 -14.15 -19.46
N VAL A 253 11.11 -13.24 -20.37
CA VAL A 253 9.79 -13.11 -21.00
C VAL A 253 9.97 -12.91 -22.51
N PRO A 254 10.31 -13.98 -23.27
CA PRO A 254 10.64 -13.87 -24.69
C PRO A 254 9.55 -13.26 -25.57
N TRP A 255 8.29 -13.44 -25.21
CA TRP A 255 7.15 -12.89 -25.96
C TRP A 255 7.02 -11.36 -25.87
N LEU A 256 7.76 -10.68 -24.98
CA LEU A 256 7.85 -9.22 -24.99
C LEU A 256 8.55 -8.70 -26.25
N GLY A 257 9.47 -9.46 -26.84
CA GLY A 257 10.20 -9.08 -28.05
C GLY A 257 10.90 -7.73 -27.90
N ASP A 258 10.78 -6.90 -28.94
CA ASP A 258 11.42 -5.57 -29.00
C ASP A 258 10.78 -4.52 -28.09
N ARG A 259 9.65 -4.83 -27.42
CA ARG A 259 9.00 -3.90 -26.50
C ARG A 259 9.86 -3.53 -25.29
N VAL A 260 10.85 -4.35 -24.95
CA VAL A 260 11.84 -4.03 -23.90
C VAL A 260 12.71 -2.82 -24.27
N ASP A 261 12.80 -2.45 -25.55
CA ASP A 261 13.59 -1.33 -26.04
C ASP A 261 12.94 0.03 -25.71
N SER A 262 11.66 0.01 -25.28
CA SER A 262 11.01 1.18 -24.70
C SER A 262 11.70 1.71 -23.43
N LEU A 263 12.45 0.86 -22.72
CA LEU A 263 13.35 1.29 -21.64
C LEU A 263 14.60 1.93 -22.21
N ARG A 264 14.63 3.24 -22.38
CA ARG A 264 15.73 3.96 -23.03
C ARG A 264 16.97 4.05 -22.16
N SER A 265 16.77 4.30 -20.88
CA SER A 265 17.83 4.45 -19.88
C SER A 265 17.39 3.97 -18.50
N PHE A 266 18.28 4.02 -17.51
CA PHE A 266 17.92 3.78 -16.11
C PHE A 266 17.05 4.90 -15.50
N ASP A 267 16.79 5.99 -16.21
CA ASP A 267 15.83 7.02 -15.76
C ASP A 267 14.39 6.52 -15.89
N ASP A 268 14.13 5.57 -16.79
CA ASP A 268 12.84 4.87 -16.92
C ASP A 268 12.63 3.83 -15.81
N VAL A 269 13.64 3.60 -14.96
CA VAL A 269 13.64 2.55 -13.94
C VAL A 269 13.69 3.15 -12.54
N ARG A 270 12.70 2.85 -11.71
CA ARG A 270 12.64 3.31 -10.32
C ARG A 270 13.07 2.19 -9.36
N LEU A 271 13.94 2.54 -8.41
CA LEU A 271 14.34 1.60 -7.36
C LEU A 271 13.36 1.67 -6.18
N LEU A 272 12.70 0.57 -5.88
CA LEU A 272 12.08 0.36 -4.60
C LEU A 272 13.09 -0.28 -3.64
N ASN A 273 13.67 0.54 -2.78
CA ASN A 273 14.45 0.05 -1.65
C ASN A 273 13.54 -0.68 -0.67
N VAL A 274 13.61 -2.01 -0.66
CA VAL A 274 12.74 -2.84 0.20
C VAL A 274 13.25 -2.79 1.64
N VAL A 275 12.36 -2.37 2.53
CA VAL A 275 12.62 -2.32 3.98
C VAL A 275 11.53 -3.12 4.67
N LEU A 276 11.93 -3.92 5.64
CA LEU A 276 11.03 -4.61 6.56
C LEU A 276 11.41 -4.21 7.97
N SER A 277 10.54 -3.49 8.65
CA SER A 277 10.83 -2.96 9.97
C SER A 277 9.57 -2.85 10.82
N ARG A 278 9.73 -2.76 12.13
CA ARG A 278 8.62 -2.57 13.07
C ARG A 278 9.09 -1.87 14.33
N LEU A 279 8.27 -0.96 14.86
CA LEU A 279 8.43 -0.42 16.20
C LEU A 279 8.10 -1.47 17.25
N PRO A 280 8.91 -1.68 18.28
CA PRO A 280 8.52 -2.45 19.45
C PRO A 280 7.38 -1.79 20.23
N ARG A 281 7.37 -0.46 20.27
CA ARG A 281 6.35 0.37 20.89
C ARG A 281 5.92 1.46 19.89
N TRP A 282 4.62 1.48 19.54
CA TRP A 282 4.07 2.35 18.50
C TRP A 282 3.67 3.74 18.99
N TYR A 283 3.78 4.01 20.26
CA TYR A 283 3.22 5.20 20.89
C TYR A 283 4.14 5.82 21.94
N ARG A 284 3.91 7.09 22.18
CA ARG A 284 4.34 7.87 23.34
C ARG A 284 3.15 8.64 23.89
N ASP A 285 3.28 9.29 25.06
CA ASP A 285 2.19 10.18 25.52
C ASP A 285 1.97 11.30 24.51
N GLY A 286 0.74 11.44 24.01
CA GLY A 286 0.37 12.37 22.96
C GLY A 286 0.73 11.95 21.53
N LEU A 287 1.30 10.76 21.29
CA LEU A 287 1.69 10.28 19.95
C LEU A 287 1.32 8.82 19.74
N LEU A 288 0.82 8.52 18.53
CA LEU A 288 0.68 7.16 17.99
C LEU A 288 1.32 7.11 16.59
N CYS A 289 2.04 6.04 16.26
CA CYS A 289 2.49 5.71 14.90
C CYS A 289 1.64 4.57 14.35
N ILE A 290 1.19 4.66 13.09
CA ILE A 290 0.48 3.60 12.36
C ILE A 290 0.98 3.47 10.92
N GLY A 291 0.61 2.40 10.25
CA GLY A 291 1.07 2.11 8.89
C GLY A 291 2.60 2.02 8.79
N ASP A 292 3.17 2.47 7.69
CA ASP A 292 4.62 2.38 7.44
C ASP A 292 5.47 3.17 8.46
N ALA A 293 4.90 4.14 9.17
CA ALA A 293 5.59 4.84 10.27
C ALA A 293 5.83 3.91 11.47
N ALA A 294 4.94 2.95 11.70
CA ALA A 294 5.07 1.95 12.76
C ALA A 294 5.71 0.64 12.26
N HIS A 295 5.42 0.21 11.02
CA HIS A 295 5.85 -1.09 10.49
C HIS A 295 5.90 -1.08 8.96
N ALA A 296 7.05 -0.85 8.41
CA ALA A 296 7.25 -0.97 6.96
C ALA A 296 7.17 -2.43 6.51
N MET A 297 6.43 -2.66 5.43
CA MET A 297 6.20 -3.97 4.82
C MET A 297 7.00 -4.14 3.54
N SER A 298 7.34 -5.39 3.23
CA SER A 298 7.83 -5.76 1.91
C SER A 298 6.71 -5.65 0.87
N PRO A 299 7.02 -5.40 -0.41
CA PRO A 299 6.03 -5.41 -1.49
C PRO A 299 5.44 -6.80 -1.77
N VAL A 300 6.00 -7.86 -1.19
CA VAL A 300 5.48 -9.23 -1.37
C VAL A 300 4.04 -9.34 -0.88
N GLY A 301 3.15 -9.70 -1.82
CA GLY A 301 1.73 -9.84 -1.59
C GLY A 301 0.94 -8.53 -1.71
N GLY A 302 1.58 -7.36 -1.91
CA GLY A 302 0.88 -6.07 -2.04
C GLY A 302 0.10 -5.61 -0.80
N VAL A 303 0.40 -6.16 0.39
CA VAL A 303 -0.43 -6.00 1.60
C VAL A 303 -0.21 -4.70 2.38
N GLY A 304 0.76 -3.86 1.99
CA GLY A 304 1.14 -2.67 2.76
C GLY A 304 0.00 -1.66 2.93
N ILE A 305 -0.69 -1.30 1.85
CA ILE A 305 -1.85 -0.39 1.90
C ILE A 305 -2.94 -0.98 2.78
N ASN A 306 -3.29 -2.24 2.54
CA ASN A 306 -4.36 -2.91 3.25
C ASN A 306 -4.12 -2.91 4.76
N LEU A 307 -2.89 -3.21 5.19
CA LEU A 307 -2.52 -3.21 6.60
C LEU A 307 -2.56 -1.80 7.22
N ALA A 308 -2.10 -0.78 6.48
CA ALA A 308 -2.13 0.62 6.89
C ALA A 308 -3.56 1.14 7.06
N VAL A 309 -4.46 0.79 6.14
CA VAL A 309 -5.90 1.08 6.22
C VAL A 309 -6.54 0.40 7.43
N GLN A 310 -6.24 -0.87 7.65
CA GLN A 310 -6.75 -1.61 8.83
C GLN A 310 -6.27 -1.00 10.16
N ASP A 311 -5.04 -0.49 10.21
CA ASP A 311 -4.53 0.23 11.38
C ASP A 311 -5.32 1.54 11.62
N ALA A 312 -5.63 2.28 10.54
CA ALA A 312 -6.41 3.50 10.60
C ALA A 312 -7.82 3.26 11.16
N VAL A 313 -8.48 2.18 10.70
CA VAL A 313 -9.81 1.79 11.19
C VAL A 313 -9.77 1.44 12.68
N ALA A 314 -8.81 0.61 13.10
CA ALA A 314 -8.63 0.24 14.49
C ALA A 314 -8.33 1.47 15.38
N ALA A 315 -7.45 2.37 14.89
CA ALA A 315 -7.12 3.62 15.57
C ALA A 315 -8.36 4.53 15.68
N GLY A 316 -9.07 4.78 14.57
CA GLY A 316 -10.26 5.61 14.57
C GLY A 316 -11.33 5.12 15.55
N ARG A 317 -11.62 3.81 15.53
CA ARG A 317 -12.57 3.18 16.46
C ARG A 317 -12.23 3.39 17.94
N LEU A 318 -10.94 3.20 18.29
CA LEU A 318 -10.49 3.24 19.69
C LEU A 318 -10.21 4.67 20.18
N LEU A 319 -9.81 5.58 19.30
CA LEU A 319 -9.42 6.94 19.64
C LEU A 319 -10.61 7.90 19.68
N ALA A 320 -11.62 7.74 18.81
CA ALA A 320 -12.72 8.68 18.66
C ALA A 320 -13.45 9.00 19.98
N PRO A 321 -13.80 8.03 20.85
CA PRO A 321 -14.46 8.34 22.11
C PRO A 321 -13.64 9.27 23.03
N SER A 322 -12.32 9.01 23.12
CA SER A 322 -11.42 9.83 23.94
C SER A 322 -11.17 11.21 23.33
N LEU A 323 -11.03 11.31 22.01
CA LEU A 323 -10.79 12.57 21.31
C LEU A 323 -12.00 13.52 21.35
N ARG A 324 -13.22 12.98 21.45
CA ARG A 324 -14.42 13.79 21.66
C ARG A 324 -14.43 14.49 23.03
N THR A 325 -13.75 13.93 23.99
CA THR A 325 -13.68 14.45 25.36
C THR A 325 -12.35 15.18 25.66
N GLY A 326 -11.41 15.20 24.68
CA GLY A 326 -10.11 15.83 24.78
C GLY A 326 -8.96 14.83 24.89
N ARG A 327 -8.24 14.82 26.01
CA ARG A 327 -6.98 14.07 26.17
C ARG A 327 -7.13 12.55 26.02
N VAL A 328 -6.28 11.96 25.16
CA VAL A 328 -6.18 10.50 24.97
C VAL A 328 -5.18 9.90 25.96
N ALA A 329 -5.61 8.93 26.72
CA ALA A 329 -4.74 8.20 27.65
C ALA A 329 -3.78 7.25 26.91
N THR A 330 -2.57 7.09 27.44
CA THR A 330 -1.58 6.15 26.89
C THR A 330 -2.09 4.69 26.83
N ALA A 331 -3.03 4.34 27.74
CA ALA A 331 -3.68 3.01 27.71
C ALA A 331 -4.49 2.78 26.42
N THR A 332 -5.18 3.82 25.90
CA THR A 332 -5.91 3.75 24.63
C THR A 332 -4.96 3.56 23.45
N LEU A 333 -3.82 4.27 23.44
CA LEU A 333 -2.78 4.11 22.41
C LEU A 333 -2.20 2.68 22.42
N ARG A 334 -1.95 2.13 23.62
CA ARG A 334 -1.53 0.74 23.80
C ARG A 334 -2.58 -0.24 23.26
N ALA A 335 -3.86 0.04 23.43
CA ALA A 335 -4.94 -0.82 22.95
C ALA A 335 -4.93 -0.91 21.40
N VAL A 336 -4.68 0.21 20.70
CA VAL A 336 -4.50 0.21 19.24
C VAL A 336 -3.35 -0.71 18.83
N GLN A 337 -2.17 -0.52 19.42
CA GLN A 337 -1.03 -1.39 19.13
C GLN A 337 -1.35 -2.86 19.40
N ARG A 338 -1.92 -3.20 20.57
CA ARG A 338 -2.24 -4.59 20.92
C ARG A 338 -3.18 -5.24 19.93
N ARG A 339 -4.17 -4.49 19.41
CA ARG A 339 -5.13 -4.96 18.42
C ARG A 339 -4.46 -5.26 17.08
N ARG A 340 -3.53 -4.42 16.63
CA ARG A 340 -2.89 -4.52 15.32
C ARG A 340 -1.54 -5.25 15.33
N TRP A 341 -1.01 -5.57 16.50
CA TRP A 341 0.29 -6.23 16.65
C TRP A 341 0.35 -7.61 16.00
N LEU A 342 -0.62 -8.48 16.32
CA LEU A 342 -0.62 -9.86 15.80
C LEU A 342 -0.74 -9.93 14.28
N PRO A 343 -1.69 -9.24 13.61
CA PRO A 343 -1.74 -9.19 12.15
C PRO A 343 -0.42 -8.72 11.53
N THR A 344 0.17 -7.67 12.09
CA THR A 344 1.45 -7.12 11.63
C THR A 344 2.58 -8.13 11.73
N VAL A 345 2.74 -8.78 12.89
CA VAL A 345 3.81 -9.76 13.13
C VAL A 345 3.68 -10.96 12.19
N LEU A 346 2.47 -11.50 12.04
CA LEU A 346 2.24 -12.69 11.22
C LEU A 346 2.43 -12.36 9.72
N THR A 347 1.98 -11.20 9.26
CA THR A 347 2.23 -10.74 7.89
C THR A 347 3.72 -10.60 7.61
N GLN A 348 4.47 -9.98 8.53
CA GLN A 348 5.92 -9.86 8.37
C GLN A 348 6.64 -11.22 8.47
N ALA A 349 6.16 -12.14 9.30
CA ALA A 349 6.70 -13.50 9.36
C ALA A 349 6.51 -14.24 8.04
N PHE A 350 5.30 -14.16 7.46
CA PHE A 350 5.00 -14.71 6.13
C PHE A 350 5.93 -14.11 5.06
N GLN A 351 6.08 -12.78 5.02
CA GLN A 351 6.97 -12.11 4.07
C GLN A 351 8.43 -12.55 4.22
N ARG A 352 8.92 -12.75 5.46
CA ARG A 352 10.28 -13.27 5.71
C ARG A 352 10.48 -14.69 5.19
N VAL A 353 9.46 -15.54 5.31
CA VAL A 353 9.49 -16.90 4.74
C VAL A 353 9.51 -16.80 3.21
N ALA A 354 8.64 -15.99 2.61
CA ALA A 354 8.61 -15.77 1.18
C ALA A 354 9.97 -15.24 0.64
N HIS A 355 10.62 -14.31 1.36
CA HIS A 355 11.96 -13.84 1.00
C HIS A 355 12.99 -14.96 0.98
N ARG A 356 12.96 -15.88 1.97
CA ARG A 356 13.88 -17.03 1.98
C ARG A 356 13.67 -17.95 0.80
N VAL A 357 12.42 -18.20 0.42
CA VAL A 357 12.10 -18.99 -0.77
C VAL A 357 12.62 -18.31 -2.03
N VAL A 358 12.37 -17.01 -2.20
CA VAL A 358 12.87 -16.22 -3.34
C VAL A 358 14.40 -16.24 -3.41
N VAL A 359 15.09 -16.12 -2.27
CA VAL A 359 16.55 -16.17 -2.22
C VAL A 359 17.08 -17.57 -2.52
N ALA A 360 16.49 -18.59 -1.92
CA ALA A 360 16.89 -19.98 -2.14
C ALA A 360 16.75 -20.38 -3.62
N THR A 361 15.78 -19.82 -4.32
CA THR A 361 15.63 -20.01 -5.78
C THR A 361 16.71 -19.28 -6.60
N ARG A 362 17.46 -18.32 -6.02
CA ARG A 362 18.47 -17.51 -6.69
C ARG A 362 19.92 -17.88 -6.35
N VAL A 363 20.18 -18.34 -5.13
CA VAL A 363 21.55 -18.69 -4.66
C VAL A 363 22.14 -19.87 -5.42
N ALA A 364 21.29 -20.64 -6.09
CA ALA A 364 21.75 -21.72 -6.96
C ALA A 364 22.12 -21.23 -8.38
N GLU A 365 22.56 -19.98 -8.57
CA GLU A 365 23.03 -19.47 -9.88
C GLU A 365 24.19 -20.27 -10.48
N ASP A 366 24.97 -20.98 -9.64
CA ASP A 366 26.12 -21.80 -10.09
C ASP A 366 25.80 -23.28 -10.32
N ASP A 367 24.58 -23.75 -10.04
CA ASP A 367 24.26 -25.17 -10.20
C ASP A 367 23.42 -25.43 -11.46
N ALA A 368 24.09 -25.86 -12.53
CA ALA A 368 23.50 -26.24 -13.83
C ALA A 368 22.50 -27.42 -13.72
N ARG A 369 22.30 -28.01 -12.54
CA ARG A 369 21.49 -29.20 -12.30
C ARG A 369 20.15 -28.93 -11.66
N ARG A 370 19.49 -27.77 -11.88
CA ARG A 370 18.18 -27.53 -11.31
C ARG A 370 17.11 -28.43 -11.90
N PRO A 371 16.23 -29.02 -11.07
CA PRO A 371 15.09 -29.75 -11.57
C PRO A 371 14.17 -28.81 -12.37
N THR A 372 13.83 -29.23 -13.58
CA THR A 372 12.81 -28.61 -14.44
C THR A 372 11.40 -28.70 -13.84
N SER A 373 11.24 -29.35 -12.69
CA SER A 373 9.94 -29.57 -12.04
C SER A 373 9.60 -28.49 -11.02
N ALA A 374 8.32 -28.08 -11.00
CA ALA A 374 7.81 -27.15 -10.02
C ALA A 374 8.00 -27.65 -8.58
N PRO A 375 8.24 -26.73 -7.61
CA PRO A 375 8.29 -27.06 -6.19
C PRO A 375 7.06 -27.85 -5.73
N VAL A 376 7.26 -28.80 -4.80
CA VAL A 376 6.17 -29.67 -4.29
C VAL A 376 4.93 -28.89 -3.86
N PRO A 377 5.03 -27.74 -3.12
CA PRO A 377 3.85 -26.98 -2.76
C PRO A 377 3.04 -26.49 -3.97
N LEU A 378 3.68 -26.02 -5.04
CA LEU A 378 2.99 -25.55 -6.24
C LEU A 378 2.30 -26.72 -6.98
N ARG A 379 2.95 -27.88 -7.07
CA ARG A 379 2.34 -29.10 -7.64
C ARG A 379 1.13 -29.57 -6.83
N LEU A 380 1.22 -29.46 -5.50
CA LEU A 380 0.12 -29.81 -4.61
C LEU A 380 -1.05 -28.83 -4.78
N MET A 381 -0.79 -27.52 -4.85
CA MET A 381 -1.81 -26.50 -5.13
C MET A 381 -2.46 -26.68 -6.51
N GLN A 382 -1.69 -27.15 -7.50
CA GLN A 382 -2.22 -27.48 -8.83
C GLN A 382 -3.13 -28.72 -8.78
N ARG A 383 -2.73 -29.72 -8.00
CA ARG A 383 -3.53 -30.99 -7.83
C ARG A 383 -4.78 -30.78 -7.00
N PHE A 384 -4.72 -29.89 -6.01
CA PHE A 384 -5.79 -29.57 -5.07
C PHE A 384 -6.04 -28.06 -5.07
N PRO A 385 -6.82 -27.52 -6.03
CA PRO A 385 -7.04 -26.07 -6.18
C PRO A 385 -7.58 -25.37 -4.93
N LEU A 386 -8.32 -26.08 -4.05
CA LEU A 386 -8.80 -25.55 -2.78
C LEU A 386 -7.67 -25.04 -1.86
N LEU A 387 -6.46 -25.59 -1.98
CA LEU A 387 -5.31 -25.11 -1.21
C LEU A 387 -4.90 -23.69 -1.60
N GLN A 388 -5.28 -23.19 -2.79
CA GLN A 388 -5.03 -21.82 -3.24
C GLN A 388 -5.90 -20.81 -2.51
N GLU A 389 -6.98 -21.24 -1.85
CA GLU A 389 -7.86 -20.36 -1.09
C GLU A 389 -7.23 -19.89 0.22
N ILE A 390 -6.30 -20.66 0.80
CA ILE A 390 -5.59 -20.29 2.03
C ILE A 390 -4.75 -19.01 1.81
N PRO A 391 -3.81 -18.99 0.86
CA PRO A 391 -3.11 -17.74 0.54
C PRO A 391 -4.05 -16.68 -0.05
N GLY A 392 -5.12 -17.07 -0.77
CA GLY A 392 -6.15 -16.15 -1.24
C GLY A 392 -6.85 -15.41 -0.11
N TYR A 393 -7.26 -16.12 0.94
CA TYR A 393 -7.85 -15.51 2.14
C TYR A 393 -6.87 -14.58 2.85
N PHE A 394 -5.64 -15.03 3.04
CA PHE A 394 -4.60 -14.23 3.69
C PHE A 394 -4.30 -12.93 2.94
N LEU A 395 -4.28 -12.98 1.61
CA LEU A 395 -4.07 -11.81 0.77
C LEU A 395 -5.32 -10.92 0.72
N GLY A 396 -6.50 -11.49 0.42
CA GLY A 396 -7.72 -10.72 0.17
C GLY A 396 -8.33 -10.10 1.43
N ILE A 397 -8.43 -10.90 2.49
CA ILE A 397 -9.08 -10.49 3.75
C ILE A 397 -8.03 -10.11 4.81
N GLY A 398 -6.96 -10.88 4.92
CA GLY A 398 -5.95 -10.71 5.94
C GLY A 398 -6.34 -11.36 7.28
N LEU A 399 -5.50 -11.11 8.28
CA LEU A 399 -5.71 -11.59 9.65
C LEU A 399 -6.41 -10.52 10.47
N LEU A 400 -7.51 -10.89 11.13
CA LEU A 400 -8.32 -9.98 11.96
C LEU A 400 -8.70 -8.70 11.22
N PRO A 401 -9.53 -8.79 10.17
CA PRO A 401 -9.96 -7.63 9.40
C PRO A 401 -10.73 -6.65 10.27
N GLU A 402 -10.57 -5.37 9.98
CA GLU A 402 -11.32 -4.30 10.61
C GLU A 402 -12.47 -3.86 9.70
N HIS A 403 -13.58 -3.48 10.31
CA HIS A 403 -14.76 -2.93 9.65
C HIS A 403 -14.96 -1.48 10.09
N ALA A 404 -15.63 -0.66 9.29
CA ALA A 404 -15.93 0.71 9.66
C ALA A 404 -16.72 0.74 10.99
N PRO A 405 -16.34 1.60 11.94
CA PRO A 405 -17.16 1.82 13.12
C PRO A 405 -18.51 2.44 12.73
N ASP A 406 -19.58 2.16 13.47
CA ASP A 406 -20.95 2.53 13.10
C ASP A 406 -21.12 4.05 12.87
N PHE A 407 -20.44 4.87 13.64
CA PHE A 407 -20.47 6.32 13.48
C PHE A 407 -19.82 6.83 12.17
N ALA A 408 -18.98 6.01 11.54
CA ALA A 408 -18.32 6.36 10.29
C ALA A 408 -18.98 5.74 9.05
N ARG A 409 -19.93 4.82 9.25
CA ARG A 409 -20.67 4.20 8.13
C ARG A 409 -21.55 5.20 7.42
N ARG A 410 -21.64 5.06 6.11
CA ARG A 410 -22.61 5.76 5.27
C ARG A 410 -23.31 4.70 4.42
N HIS A 411 -24.64 4.77 4.37
CA HIS A 411 -25.43 3.94 3.46
C HIS A 411 -25.65 4.73 2.17
N ASP A 412 -25.51 4.09 1.04
CA ASP A 412 -25.92 4.66 -0.23
C ASP A 412 -27.44 4.87 -0.19
N GLU A 413 -27.91 5.99 -0.75
CA GLU A 413 -29.35 6.37 -0.73
C GLU A 413 -30.26 5.33 -1.41
N THR A 414 -29.69 4.39 -2.16
CA THR A 414 -30.43 3.39 -2.96
C THR A 414 -30.68 2.07 -2.26
N GLY A 415 -29.99 1.74 -1.16
CA GLY A 415 -30.19 0.48 -0.41
C GLY A 415 -29.99 -0.81 -1.22
N HIS A 416 -29.57 -0.72 -2.47
CA HIS A 416 -29.38 -1.84 -3.38
C HIS A 416 -27.91 -2.01 -3.78
N LEU A 417 -27.38 -3.18 -3.47
CA LEU A 417 -26.10 -3.66 -3.98
C LEU A 417 -26.19 -3.90 -5.49
N GLN A 418 -25.66 -3.00 -6.30
CA GLN A 418 -25.62 -3.19 -7.75
C GLN A 418 -24.60 -4.26 -8.15
N PRO A 419 -24.90 -5.06 -9.20
CA PRO A 419 -23.93 -5.99 -9.76
C PRO A 419 -22.76 -5.25 -10.39
N VAL A 420 -21.57 -5.85 -10.34
CA VAL A 420 -20.36 -5.38 -11.01
C VAL A 420 -20.68 -5.16 -12.48
N PRO A 421 -20.48 -3.96 -13.08
CA PRO A 421 -20.70 -3.76 -14.50
C PRO A 421 -19.77 -4.65 -15.32
N ASP A 422 -20.30 -5.31 -16.33
CA ASP A 422 -19.51 -6.01 -17.35
C ASP A 422 -18.59 -4.98 -18.04
N THR A 423 -17.28 -5.25 -18.03
CA THR A 423 -16.22 -4.31 -18.41
C THR A 423 -16.06 -4.17 -19.92
N HIS A 424 -17.12 -3.89 -20.66
CA HIS A 424 -17.05 -3.52 -22.08
C HIS A 424 -17.92 -2.30 -22.35
N SER A 425 -17.50 -1.12 -21.95
CA SER A 425 -18.14 0.12 -22.42
C SER A 425 -17.11 1.16 -22.90
N GLU A 426 -17.45 1.80 -24.00
CA GLU A 426 -16.67 2.74 -24.81
C GLU A 426 -16.21 4.03 -24.06
N VAL A 427 -16.73 4.30 -22.86
CA VAL A 427 -16.44 5.51 -22.07
C VAL A 427 -14.99 5.57 -21.57
N VAL A 428 -14.29 4.44 -21.53
CA VAL A 428 -12.89 4.34 -21.07
C VAL A 428 -11.90 4.94 -22.08
N ARG A 429 -12.27 5.05 -23.37
CA ARG A 429 -11.34 5.48 -24.43
C ARG A 429 -11.06 6.98 -24.46
N ASP A 430 -12.01 7.81 -24.06
CA ASP A 430 -11.86 9.28 -24.21
C ASP A 430 -11.09 9.95 -23.08
N ARG A 431 -11.12 9.39 -21.84
CA ARG A 431 -10.38 9.95 -20.70
C ARG A 431 -8.86 9.73 -20.79
N PHE A 432 -8.43 8.61 -21.38
CA PHE A 432 -7.00 8.31 -21.59
C PHE A 432 -6.34 9.19 -22.66
N ARG A 433 -7.12 9.89 -23.51
CA ARG A 433 -6.57 10.86 -24.48
C ARG A 433 -6.10 12.15 -23.80
N GLN A 434 -6.76 12.59 -22.76
CA GLN A 434 -6.40 13.82 -22.02
C GLN A 434 -5.15 13.66 -21.14
N GLU A 435 -4.87 12.46 -20.64
CA GLU A 435 -3.68 12.20 -19.81
C GLU A 435 -2.37 12.12 -20.61
N ARG A 436 -2.42 12.10 -21.94
CA ARG A 436 -1.22 12.13 -22.80
C ARG A 436 -0.54 13.51 -22.90
N GLU A 437 -1.20 14.57 -22.49
CA GLU A 437 -0.68 15.95 -22.60
C GLU A 437 0.08 16.41 -21.34
N TYR A 438 0.11 15.60 -20.28
CA TYR A 438 0.77 15.95 -18.99
C TYR A 438 1.92 15.02 -18.58
N LEU A 439 2.46 14.20 -19.52
CA LEU A 439 3.63 13.34 -19.24
C LEU A 439 4.78 13.57 -20.23
#